data_02b59832639216fc41799b1d59735724
#
_entry.id   02b59832639216fc41799b1d59735724
#
_cell.length_a   1.000
_cell.length_b   1.000
_cell.length_c   1.000
_cell.angle_alpha   90.00
_cell.angle_beta   90.00
_cell.angle_gamma   90.00
#
_symmetry.space_group_name_H-M   'P 1'
#
loop_
_entity.id
_entity.type
_entity.pdbx_description
1 polymer ?
#
loop_
_entity_poly.entity_id
_entity_poly.type
_entity_poly.pdbx_seq_one_letter_code
_entity_poly.pdbx_strand_id
1 'polypeptide(L)'
;MDNFKTSFPIGFFIINFLPHDPEEDCMVELSSQFSKHVHVYEPKNMEDFLFCWKDMSKELPQNKKNIIHWIGHGNTDGLKVSTDEHESPEDFLIWDEMRDLLLQIPEETRKTIILSMSSCYGHCAYNINKDTNQALFAHLLGYTGELICTEAIAAFSDLYEHVVLDSNWNVNDAIAFMNKALQNIGQRHDESSYFTYYNGGVLQAMENVKGCPPAEALLNSITPEIHKSLNFKND
;
A
#
# COMPACT_ATOMS: atom_id res chain seq x y z
N MET A 1 -16.84 -30.46 16.66
CA MET A 1 -16.44 -29.02 16.79
C MET A 1 -15.86 -28.63 15.46
N ASP A 2 -16.72 -28.18 14.56
CA ASP A 2 -16.32 -27.80 13.22
C ASP A 2 -15.68 -26.43 13.28
N ASN A 3 -14.37 -26.42 13.04
CA ASN A 3 -13.62 -25.20 12.81
C ASN A 3 -14.16 -24.55 11.54
N PHE A 4 -15.04 -23.60 11.67
CA PHE A 4 -15.37 -22.64 10.63
C PHE A 4 -14.10 -21.80 10.35
N LYS A 5 -13.17 -22.35 9.57
CA LYS A 5 -12.25 -21.55 8.82
C LYS A 5 -13.07 -20.80 7.78
N THR A 6 -13.56 -19.63 8.13
CA THR A 6 -14.03 -18.67 7.14
C THR A 6 -12.83 -18.30 6.27
N SER A 7 -12.65 -19.03 5.19
CA SER A 7 -11.66 -18.71 4.19
C SER A 7 -12.08 -17.37 3.57
N PHE A 8 -11.49 -16.27 4.01
CA PHE A 8 -11.59 -15.02 3.29
C PHE A 8 -10.86 -15.22 1.97
N PRO A 9 -11.55 -15.12 0.84
CA PRO A 9 -10.89 -15.16 -0.43
C PRO A 9 -10.25 -13.78 -0.66
N ILE A 10 -8.99 -13.65 -0.31
CA ILE A 10 -8.17 -12.49 -0.60
C ILE A 10 -7.33 -12.83 -1.83
N GLY A 11 -7.34 -11.95 -2.84
CA GLY A 11 -6.31 -11.94 -3.87
C GLY A 11 -5.09 -11.23 -3.29
N PHE A 12 -3.91 -11.83 -3.36
CA PHE A 12 -2.67 -11.20 -2.90
C PHE A 12 -1.68 -11.15 -4.06
N PHE A 13 -1.31 -9.95 -4.45
CA PHE A 13 -0.45 -9.65 -5.59
C PHE A 13 0.74 -8.84 -5.10
N ILE A 14 1.94 -9.34 -5.33
CA ILE A 14 3.20 -8.67 -5.01
C ILE A 14 3.80 -8.18 -6.32
N ILE A 15 4.16 -6.90 -6.38
CA ILE A 15 4.92 -6.31 -7.48
C ILE A 15 6.25 -5.86 -6.89
N ASN A 16 7.33 -6.57 -7.22
CA ASN A 16 8.66 -6.33 -6.66
C ASN A 16 9.62 -5.80 -7.73
N PHE A 17 10.19 -4.63 -7.48
CA PHE A 17 11.24 -3.99 -8.28
C PHE A 17 12.62 -4.04 -7.63
N LEU A 18 12.72 -4.63 -6.44
CA LEU A 18 14.00 -4.77 -5.73
C LEU A 18 14.46 -6.23 -5.80
N PRO A 19 15.38 -6.58 -6.71
CA PRO A 19 15.85 -7.95 -6.84
C PRO A 19 16.48 -8.41 -5.52
N HIS A 20 16.10 -9.61 -5.08
CA HIS A 20 16.59 -10.23 -3.84
C HIS A 20 16.23 -9.48 -2.55
N ASP A 21 15.16 -8.71 -2.54
CA ASP A 21 14.69 -8.07 -1.33
C ASP A 21 14.04 -9.12 -0.38
N PRO A 22 14.54 -9.25 0.87
CA PRO A 22 13.99 -10.19 1.83
C PRO A 22 12.53 -9.88 2.23
N GLU A 23 12.01 -8.70 1.90
CA GLU A 23 10.60 -8.37 2.12
C GLU A 23 9.68 -9.24 1.26
N GLU A 24 10.04 -9.51 0.00
CA GLU A 24 9.26 -10.39 -0.86
C GLU A 24 9.09 -11.77 -0.25
N ASP A 25 10.21 -12.41 0.15
CA ASP A 25 10.18 -13.75 0.75
C ASP A 25 9.28 -13.77 2.00
N CYS A 26 9.39 -12.75 2.85
CA CYS A 26 8.58 -12.61 4.04
C CYS A 26 7.08 -12.45 3.68
N MET A 27 6.74 -11.62 2.71
CA MET A 27 5.35 -11.40 2.30
C MET A 27 4.75 -12.63 1.62
N VAL A 28 5.53 -13.37 0.84
CA VAL A 28 5.12 -14.65 0.24
C VAL A 28 4.82 -15.69 1.32
N GLU A 29 5.70 -15.85 2.31
CA GLU A 29 5.49 -16.79 3.41
C GLU A 29 4.24 -16.46 4.21
N LEU A 30 4.08 -15.21 4.62
CA LEU A 30 2.90 -14.75 5.37
C LEU A 30 1.61 -14.93 4.57
N SER A 31 1.59 -14.45 3.33
CA SER A 31 0.39 -14.48 2.51
C SER A 31 -0.05 -15.89 2.15
N SER A 32 0.87 -16.85 2.06
CA SER A 32 0.55 -18.26 1.81
C SER A 32 -0.33 -18.89 2.90
N GLN A 33 -0.32 -18.35 4.10
CA GLN A 33 -1.12 -18.83 5.23
C GLN A 33 -2.61 -18.49 5.08
N PHE A 34 -2.94 -17.45 4.33
CA PHE A 34 -4.32 -16.96 4.18
C PHE A 34 -4.82 -16.84 2.74
N SER A 35 -3.93 -16.73 1.77
CA SER A 35 -4.30 -16.71 0.36
C SER A 35 -3.88 -18.01 -0.33
N LYS A 36 -4.82 -18.61 -1.04
CA LYS A 36 -4.51 -19.76 -1.93
C LYS A 36 -3.83 -19.32 -3.23
N HIS A 37 -3.87 -18.04 -3.51
CA HIS A 37 -3.39 -17.44 -4.74
C HIS A 37 -2.55 -16.22 -4.36
N VAL A 38 -1.27 -16.46 -4.19
CA VAL A 38 -0.25 -15.41 -4.11
C VAL A 38 0.40 -15.34 -5.48
N HIS A 39 0.34 -14.15 -6.08
CA HIS A 39 0.95 -13.90 -7.38
C HIS A 39 2.10 -12.93 -7.17
N VAL A 40 3.28 -13.32 -7.59
CA VAL A 40 4.49 -12.49 -7.53
C VAL A 40 4.87 -12.08 -8.95
N TYR A 41 5.10 -10.80 -9.13
CA TYR A 41 5.54 -10.18 -10.36
C TYR A 41 6.85 -9.44 -10.08
N GLU A 42 7.89 -9.74 -10.86
CA GLU A 42 9.21 -9.13 -10.77
C GLU A 42 9.58 -8.43 -12.09
N PRO A 43 8.88 -7.34 -12.45
CA PRO A 43 9.18 -6.62 -13.66
C PRO A 43 10.54 -5.92 -13.57
N LYS A 44 11.28 -5.87 -14.69
CA LYS A 44 12.63 -5.28 -14.75
C LYS A 44 12.63 -3.84 -15.23
N ASN A 45 11.58 -3.44 -15.93
CA ASN A 45 11.45 -2.13 -16.55
C ASN A 45 9.96 -1.80 -16.77
N MET A 46 9.68 -0.63 -17.31
CA MET A 46 8.32 -0.16 -17.58
C MET A 46 7.54 -1.10 -18.52
N GLU A 47 8.16 -1.66 -19.56
CA GLU A 47 7.47 -2.55 -20.50
C GLU A 47 7.05 -3.86 -19.82
N ASP A 48 7.97 -4.47 -19.07
CA ASP A 48 7.66 -5.67 -18.26
C ASP A 48 6.58 -5.38 -17.23
N PHE A 49 6.64 -4.21 -16.57
CA PHE A 49 5.62 -3.79 -15.61
C PHE A 49 4.24 -3.69 -16.25
N LEU A 50 4.12 -3.02 -17.39
CA LEU A 50 2.84 -2.89 -18.08
C LEU A 50 2.27 -4.25 -18.52
N PHE A 51 3.15 -5.18 -18.89
CA PHE A 51 2.74 -6.56 -19.18
C PHE A 51 2.22 -7.27 -17.93
N CYS A 52 2.97 -7.21 -16.83
CA CYS A 52 2.57 -7.79 -15.54
C CYS A 52 1.26 -7.17 -15.03
N TRP A 53 1.13 -5.85 -15.11
CA TRP A 53 -0.08 -5.13 -14.73
C TRP A 53 -1.32 -5.61 -15.50
N LYS A 54 -1.18 -5.74 -16.82
CA LYS A 54 -2.26 -6.24 -17.69
C LYS A 54 -2.66 -7.66 -17.35
N ASP A 55 -1.72 -8.49 -16.95
CA ASP A 55 -1.98 -9.87 -16.54
C ASP A 55 -2.66 -9.91 -15.17
N MET A 56 -2.07 -9.24 -14.18
CA MET A 56 -2.63 -9.09 -12.84
C MET A 56 -4.07 -8.56 -12.87
N SER A 57 -4.33 -7.51 -13.67
CA SER A 57 -5.66 -6.89 -13.73
C SER A 57 -6.78 -7.81 -14.22
N LYS A 58 -6.45 -8.85 -15.00
CA LYS A 58 -7.41 -9.88 -15.41
C LYS A 58 -7.68 -10.92 -14.34
N GLU A 59 -6.69 -11.13 -13.46
CA GLU A 59 -6.75 -12.12 -12.39
C GLU A 59 -7.36 -11.58 -11.10
N LEU A 60 -7.52 -10.25 -10.97
CA LEU A 60 -8.14 -9.63 -9.80
C LEU A 60 -9.54 -10.21 -9.58
N PRO A 61 -9.77 -10.96 -8.49
CA PRO A 61 -11.08 -11.55 -8.22
C PRO A 61 -12.13 -10.46 -8.00
N GLN A 62 -13.26 -10.60 -8.68
CA GLN A 62 -14.43 -9.77 -8.43
C GLN A 62 -15.05 -10.12 -7.07
N ASN A 63 -15.51 -9.10 -6.34
CA ASN A 63 -16.19 -9.26 -5.03
C ASN A 63 -15.33 -9.87 -3.92
N LYS A 64 -14.00 -9.76 -4.03
CA LYS A 64 -13.05 -10.20 -3.02
C LYS A 64 -12.12 -9.06 -2.70
N LYS A 65 -11.62 -9.00 -1.47
CA LYS A 65 -10.53 -8.06 -1.15
C LYS A 65 -9.30 -8.45 -1.95
N ASN A 66 -8.68 -7.48 -2.59
CA ASN A 66 -7.47 -7.62 -3.37
C ASN A 66 -6.38 -6.76 -2.74
N ILE A 67 -5.31 -7.36 -2.30
CA ILE A 67 -4.14 -6.63 -1.82
C ILE A 67 -3.13 -6.58 -2.98
N ILE A 68 -2.75 -5.39 -3.38
CA ILE A 68 -1.62 -5.15 -4.29
C ILE A 68 -0.51 -4.56 -3.43
N HIS A 69 0.50 -5.38 -3.16
CA HIS A 69 1.66 -5.01 -2.36
C HIS A 69 2.81 -4.64 -3.29
N TRP A 70 3.23 -3.39 -3.21
CA TRP A 70 4.31 -2.83 -4.01
C TRP A 70 5.59 -2.77 -3.21
N ILE A 71 6.67 -3.39 -3.71
CA ILE A 71 8.01 -3.33 -3.14
C ILE A 71 8.90 -2.62 -4.14
N GLY A 72 9.45 -1.46 -3.77
CA GLY A 72 10.28 -0.71 -4.69
C GLY A 72 10.64 0.68 -4.21
N HIS A 73 11.44 1.38 -5.00
CA HIS A 73 11.74 2.78 -4.74
C HIS A 73 10.57 3.68 -5.12
N GLY A 74 10.45 4.78 -4.41
CA GLY A 74 9.45 5.81 -4.68
C GLY A 74 9.90 7.18 -4.23
N ASN A 75 9.19 8.19 -4.69
CA ASN A 75 9.33 9.58 -4.27
C ASN A 75 7.95 10.24 -4.21
N THR A 76 7.92 11.56 -4.05
CA THR A 76 6.65 12.31 -3.99
C THR A 76 5.86 12.29 -5.28
N ASP A 77 6.48 12.02 -6.42
CA ASP A 77 5.87 12.14 -7.75
C ASP A 77 5.45 10.80 -8.36
N GLY A 78 6.02 9.67 -7.87
CA GLY A 78 5.73 8.36 -8.43
C GLY A 78 6.57 7.23 -7.85
N LEU A 79 6.53 6.10 -8.54
CA LEU A 79 7.20 4.86 -8.20
C LEU A 79 8.25 4.53 -9.27
N LYS A 80 9.42 4.10 -8.86
CA LYS A 80 10.42 3.59 -9.78
C LYS A 80 10.01 2.21 -10.28
N VAL A 81 9.94 2.04 -11.58
CA VAL A 81 9.53 0.80 -12.27
C VAL A 81 10.69 0.20 -13.08
N SER A 82 11.89 0.28 -12.52
CA SER A 82 13.10 -0.25 -13.11
C SER A 82 14.01 -0.83 -12.02
N THR A 83 14.71 -1.91 -12.35
CA THR A 83 15.75 -2.49 -11.49
C THR A 83 17.11 -1.87 -11.73
N ASP A 84 17.25 -0.99 -12.73
CA ASP A 84 18.51 -0.31 -13.02
C ASP A 84 18.89 0.66 -11.91
N GLU A 85 20.17 0.66 -11.53
CA GLU A 85 20.71 1.59 -10.53
C GLU A 85 20.73 3.05 -11.03
N HIS A 86 20.79 3.25 -12.36
CA HIS A 86 20.75 4.57 -12.96
C HIS A 86 19.32 5.04 -13.12
N GLU A 87 19.02 6.19 -12.53
CA GLU A 87 17.70 6.80 -12.63
C GLU A 87 17.52 7.51 -13.98
N SER A 88 16.52 7.08 -14.74
CA SER A 88 16.01 7.79 -15.90
C SER A 88 14.57 8.26 -15.60
N PRO A 89 14.13 9.44 -16.08
CA PRO A 89 12.73 9.83 -15.96
C PRO A 89 11.75 8.81 -16.53
N GLU A 90 12.18 8.04 -17.52
CA GLU A 90 11.38 6.98 -18.17
C GLU A 90 11.18 5.75 -17.25
N ASP A 91 11.97 5.67 -16.17
CA ASP A 91 11.86 4.58 -15.19
C ASP A 91 10.85 4.86 -14.09
N PHE A 92 10.20 6.02 -14.09
CA PHE A 92 9.20 6.39 -13.08
C PHE A 92 7.79 6.30 -13.64
N LEU A 93 6.92 5.59 -12.92
CA LEU A 93 5.49 5.60 -13.09
C LEU A 93 4.93 6.74 -12.22
N ILE A 94 4.55 7.85 -12.82
CA ILE A 94 3.97 8.98 -12.11
C ILE A 94 2.53 8.65 -11.68
N TRP A 95 2.02 9.38 -10.66
CA TRP A 95 0.70 9.07 -10.10
C TRP A 95 -0.45 9.20 -11.11
N ASP A 96 -0.33 10.09 -12.09
CA ASP A 96 -1.33 10.24 -13.16
C ASP A 96 -1.38 9.00 -14.07
N GLU A 97 -0.24 8.42 -14.40
CA GLU A 97 -0.17 7.18 -15.20
C GLU A 97 -0.71 5.99 -14.41
N MET A 98 -0.36 5.90 -13.11
CA MET A 98 -0.93 4.88 -12.22
C MET A 98 -2.45 4.99 -12.12
N ARG A 99 -3.00 6.22 -12.09
CA ARG A 99 -4.44 6.46 -12.18
C ARG A 99 -5.02 5.86 -13.45
N ASP A 100 -4.41 6.11 -14.59
CA ASP A 100 -4.90 5.64 -15.89
C ASP A 100 -4.86 4.11 -15.98
N LEU A 101 -3.87 3.47 -15.36
CA LEU A 101 -3.81 2.02 -15.23
C LEU A 101 -4.93 1.48 -14.34
N LEU A 102 -5.19 2.10 -13.19
CA LEU A 102 -6.30 1.70 -12.32
C LEU A 102 -7.66 1.90 -12.98
N LEU A 103 -7.84 2.94 -13.78
CA LEU A 103 -9.09 3.19 -14.51
C LEU A 103 -9.42 2.08 -15.53
N GLN A 104 -8.45 1.30 -15.98
CA GLN A 104 -8.68 0.15 -16.85
C GLN A 104 -9.31 -1.03 -16.10
N ILE A 105 -9.21 -1.05 -14.77
CA ILE A 105 -9.84 -2.06 -13.93
C ILE A 105 -11.32 -1.71 -13.71
N PRO A 106 -12.26 -2.66 -13.80
CA PRO A 106 -13.67 -2.40 -13.55
C PRO A 106 -13.91 -1.76 -12.15
N GLU A 107 -14.81 -0.81 -12.08
CA GLU A 107 -15.08 -0.04 -10.85
C GLU A 107 -15.37 -0.94 -9.64
N GLU A 108 -16.17 -1.97 -9.81
CA GLU A 108 -16.52 -2.90 -8.72
C GLU A 108 -15.30 -3.67 -8.19
N THR A 109 -14.32 -3.93 -9.05
CA THR A 109 -13.05 -4.55 -8.64
C THR A 109 -12.17 -3.51 -7.95
N ARG A 110 -12.07 -2.26 -8.47
CA ARG A 110 -11.30 -1.19 -7.85
C ARG A 110 -11.70 -0.93 -6.40
N LYS A 111 -12.99 -0.96 -6.11
CA LYS A 111 -13.55 -0.78 -4.76
C LYS A 111 -13.13 -1.87 -3.76
N THR A 112 -12.49 -2.92 -4.22
CA THR A 112 -11.97 -4.01 -3.39
C THR A 112 -10.45 -3.97 -3.21
N ILE A 113 -9.75 -3.07 -3.92
CA ILE A 113 -8.29 -3.00 -3.94
C ILE A 113 -7.78 -2.28 -2.68
N ILE A 114 -6.83 -2.90 -2.02
CA ILE A 114 -5.98 -2.32 -0.99
C ILE A 114 -4.61 -2.14 -1.61
N LEU A 115 -4.17 -0.90 -1.80
CA LEU A 115 -2.82 -0.59 -2.23
C LEU A 115 -1.91 -0.52 -1.01
N SER A 116 -0.94 -1.40 -0.92
CA SER A 116 0.08 -1.44 0.12
C SER A 116 1.41 -1.01 -0.49
N MET A 117 1.83 0.22 -0.19
CA MET A 117 2.99 0.86 -0.81
C MET A 117 4.21 0.72 0.09
N SER A 118 4.99 -0.35 -0.09
CA SER A 118 6.31 -0.53 0.51
C SER A 118 7.36 0.21 -0.31
N SER A 119 7.34 1.51 -0.20
CA SER A 119 8.22 2.44 -0.89
C SER A 119 8.42 3.72 -0.10
N CYS A 120 9.54 4.40 -0.34
CA CYS A 120 9.74 5.75 0.17
C CYS A 120 8.60 6.65 -0.31
N TYR A 121 8.07 7.47 0.61
CA TYR A 121 6.95 8.38 0.33
C TYR A 121 5.70 7.69 -0.27
N GLY A 122 5.51 6.39 -0.02
CA GLY A 122 4.40 5.61 -0.58
C GLY A 122 3.00 6.19 -0.26
N HIS A 123 2.87 7.00 0.79
CA HIS A 123 1.64 7.72 1.10
C HIS A 123 1.24 8.68 -0.01
N CYS A 124 2.19 9.23 -0.80
CA CYS A 124 1.93 10.15 -1.90
C CYS A 124 1.12 9.53 -3.05
N ALA A 125 0.97 8.19 -3.06
CA ALA A 125 0.06 7.50 -3.96
C ALA A 125 -1.42 7.96 -3.81
N TYR A 126 -1.79 8.70 -2.75
CA TYR A 126 -3.11 9.35 -2.69
C TYR A 126 -3.36 10.30 -3.87
N ASN A 127 -2.29 10.85 -4.48
CA ASN A 127 -2.37 11.71 -5.67
C ASN A 127 -2.99 11.02 -6.89
N ILE A 128 -3.03 9.69 -6.91
CA ILE A 128 -3.73 8.89 -7.94
C ILE A 128 -5.20 9.33 -8.06
N ASN A 129 -5.87 9.69 -6.95
CA ASN A 129 -7.26 10.13 -6.95
C ASN A 129 -7.46 11.62 -7.29
N LYS A 130 -6.38 12.35 -7.50
CA LYS A 130 -6.46 13.74 -7.89
C LYS A 130 -7.18 13.88 -9.23
N ASP A 131 -8.05 14.87 -9.33
CA ASP A 131 -8.81 15.17 -10.56
C ASP A 131 -9.75 14.03 -11.03
N THR A 132 -10.10 13.08 -10.15
CA THR A 132 -11.10 12.06 -10.45
C THR A 132 -12.25 12.07 -9.44
N ASN A 133 -13.46 11.89 -9.95
CA ASN A 133 -14.67 11.72 -9.12
C ASN A 133 -14.95 10.25 -8.79
N GLN A 134 -14.03 9.35 -9.10
CA GLN A 134 -14.18 7.91 -8.91
C GLN A 134 -13.19 7.40 -7.86
N ALA A 135 -13.65 6.52 -6.97
CA ALA A 135 -12.73 5.77 -6.13
C ALA A 135 -11.92 4.79 -6.99
N LEU A 136 -10.59 4.90 -6.93
CA LEU A 136 -9.68 4.06 -7.69
C LEU A 136 -9.17 2.85 -6.89
N PHE A 137 -9.34 2.88 -5.59
CA PHE A 137 -9.04 1.80 -4.65
C PHE A 137 -9.94 1.92 -3.41
N ALA A 138 -10.05 0.86 -2.63
CA ALA A 138 -10.75 0.92 -1.35
C ALA A 138 -9.88 1.59 -0.28
N HIS A 139 -8.62 1.18 -0.19
CA HIS A 139 -7.68 1.65 0.82
C HIS A 139 -6.29 1.80 0.24
N LEU A 140 -5.54 2.77 0.74
CA LEU A 140 -4.12 2.97 0.50
C LEU A 140 -3.38 2.96 1.83
N LEU A 141 -2.32 2.17 1.91
CA LEU A 141 -1.38 2.13 3.03
C LEU A 141 -0.02 2.59 2.51
N GLY A 142 0.60 3.57 3.14
CA GLY A 142 1.86 4.13 2.67
C GLY A 142 2.65 4.80 3.79
N TYR A 143 3.95 4.87 3.60
CA TYR A 143 4.90 5.48 4.52
C TYR A 143 5.15 6.95 4.17
N THR A 144 5.34 7.80 5.18
CA THR A 144 5.43 9.26 4.97
C THR A 144 6.84 9.76 4.66
N GLY A 145 7.86 8.93 4.82
CA GLY A 145 9.27 9.29 4.62
C GLY A 145 10.05 8.27 3.81
N GLU A 146 11.34 8.19 4.05
CA GLU A 146 12.22 7.18 3.49
C GLU A 146 12.07 5.88 4.28
N LEU A 147 11.67 4.82 3.59
CA LEU A 147 11.42 3.49 4.14
C LEU A 147 12.58 2.57 3.81
N ILE A 148 13.09 1.86 4.82
CA ILE A 148 14.07 0.80 4.63
C ILE A 148 13.44 -0.57 4.81
N CYS A 149 14.05 -1.59 4.21
CA CYS A 149 13.55 -2.96 4.19
C CYS A 149 13.18 -3.50 5.58
N THR A 150 13.99 -3.28 6.61
CA THR A 150 13.69 -3.75 7.97
C THR A 150 12.46 -3.11 8.59
N GLU A 151 12.19 -1.84 8.29
CA GLU A 151 10.98 -1.13 8.70
C GLU A 151 9.77 -1.66 7.93
N ALA A 152 9.92 -1.88 6.62
CA ALA A 152 8.89 -2.44 5.77
C ALA A 152 8.47 -3.84 6.26
N ILE A 153 9.43 -4.75 6.41
CA ILE A 153 9.17 -6.12 6.89
C ILE A 153 8.41 -6.09 8.21
N ALA A 154 8.91 -5.33 9.20
CA ALA A 154 8.27 -5.32 10.52
C ALA A 154 6.83 -4.80 10.46
N ALA A 155 6.61 -3.70 9.73
CA ALA A 155 5.29 -3.07 9.68
C ALA A 155 4.29 -3.90 8.87
N PHE A 156 4.67 -4.39 7.70
CA PHE A 156 3.77 -5.16 6.84
C PHE A 156 3.53 -6.57 7.37
N SER A 157 4.51 -7.19 8.05
CA SER A 157 4.28 -8.48 8.74
C SER A 157 3.20 -8.32 9.81
N ASP A 158 3.33 -7.31 10.67
CA ASP A 158 2.37 -7.04 11.73
C ASP A 158 0.97 -6.72 11.16
N LEU A 159 0.92 -5.95 10.07
CA LEU A 159 -0.31 -5.68 9.33
C LEU A 159 -0.98 -6.97 8.84
N TYR A 160 -0.26 -7.81 8.14
CA TYR A 160 -0.85 -8.98 7.49
C TYR A 160 -1.21 -10.07 8.48
N GLU A 161 -0.46 -10.24 9.54
CA GLU A 161 -0.82 -11.16 10.63
C GLU A 161 -2.14 -10.76 11.30
N HIS A 162 -2.41 -9.47 11.46
CA HIS A 162 -3.61 -8.98 12.14
C HIS A 162 -4.81 -8.80 11.19
N VAL A 163 -4.57 -8.21 10.01
CA VAL A 163 -5.63 -7.90 9.03
C VAL A 163 -6.26 -9.15 8.45
N VAL A 164 -5.46 -10.20 8.30
CA VAL A 164 -5.91 -11.40 7.62
C VAL A 164 -6.58 -12.39 8.56
N LEU A 165 -6.20 -12.36 9.82
CA LEU A 165 -6.75 -13.27 10.84
C LEU A 165 -8.07 -12.76 11.43
N ASP A 166 -8.35 -11.46 11.31
CA ASP A 166 -9.58 -10.85 11.85
C ASP A 166 -10.56 -10.43 10.75
N SER A 167 -11.73 -11.04 10.74
CA SER A 167 -12.82 -10.69 9.81
C SER A 167 -13.38 -9.28 10.02
N ASN A 168 -13.14 -8.69 11.18
CA ASN A 168 -13.65 -7.38 11.60
C ASN A 168 -12.55 -6.33 11.70
N TRP A 169 -11.39 -6.57 11.07
CA TRP A 169 -10.33 -5.60 11.14
C TRP A 169 -10.79 -4.22 10.65
N ASN A 170 -10.39 -3.21 11.36
CA ASN A 170 -10.52 -1.85 10.89
C ASN A 170 -9.11 -1.30 10.57
N VAL A 171 -9.09 -0.38 9.62
CA VAL A 171 -7.82 0.17 9.14
C VAL A 171 -7.09 0.97 10.20
N ASN A 172 -7.81 1.57 11.15
CA ASN A 172 -7.18 2.32 12.24
C ASN A 172 -6.33 1.40 13.11
N ASP A 173 -6.86 0.20 13.43
CA ASP A 173 -6.11 -0.80 14.17
C ASP A 173 -4.89 -1.26 13.37
N ALA A 174 -5.05 -1.49 12.06
CA ALA A 174 -3.95 -1.87 11.17
C ALA A 174 -2.81 -0.84 11.20
N ILE A 175 -3.12 0.44 11.05
CA ILE A 175 -2.12 1.52 11.11
C ILE A 175 -1.48 1.62 12.50
N ALA A 176 -2.26 1.44 13.58
CA ALA A 176 -1.73 1.42 14.92
C ALA A 176 -0.72 0.27 15.12
N PHE A 177 -1.01 -0.92 14.60
CA PHE A 177 -0.09 -2.06 14.63
C PHE A 177 1.19 -1.79 13.83
N MET A 178 1.08 -1.31 12.59
CA MET A 178 2.24 -0.98 11.77
C MET A 178 3.16 0.03 12.44
N ASN A 179 2.61 1.12 12.97
CA ASN A 179 3.40 2.14 13.65
C ASN A 179 3.98 1.66 14.99
N LYS A 180 3.29 0.76 15.67
CA LYS A 180 3.83 0.10 16.86
C LYS A 180 4.99 -0.84 16.51
N ALA A 181 4.90 -1.58 15.41
CA ALA A 181 5.99 -2.42 14.92
C ALA A 181 7.24 -1.57 14.64
N LEU A 182 7.09 -0.40 14.02
CA LEU A 182 8.19 0.54 13.83
C LEU A 182 8.84 0.98 15.16
N GLN A 183 8.06 1.28 16.18
CA GLN A 183 8.59 1.66 17.50
C GLN A 183 9.40 0.53 18.16
N ASN A 184 9.08 -0.73 17.86
CA ASN A 184 9.75 -1.90 18.42
C ASN A 184 11.11 -2.21 17.77
N ILE A 185 11.40 -1.67 16.57
CA ILE A 185 12.68 -1.91 15.87
C ILE A 185 13.87 -1.26 16.60
N GLY A 186 13.65 -0.30 17.48
CA GLY A 186 14.71 0.40 18.21
C GLY A 186 15.26 1.59 17.40
N GLN A 187 16.43 1.45 16.78
CA GLN A 187 16.99 2.51 15.95
C GLN A 187 16.34 2.48 14.55
N ARG A 188 15.50 3.46 14.26
CA ARG A 188 14.84 3.64 12.97
C ARG A 188 15.66 4.57 12.08
N HIS A 189 15.46 4.42 10.75
CA HIS A 189 16.09 5.30 9.77
C HIS A 189 15.57 6.75 9.91
N ASP A 190 14.26 6.90 10.04
CA ASP A 190 13.61 8.20 10.26
C ASP A 190 12.52 8.08 11.33
N GLU A 191 12.80 8.58 12.53
CA GLU A 191 11.86 8.54 13.67
C GLU A 191 10.67 9.48 13.49
N SER A 192 10.75 10.46 12.57
CA SER A 192 9.66 11.41 12.31
C SER A 192 8.62 10.85 11.34
N SER A 193 8.96 9.79 10.60
CA SER A 193 8.08 9.19 9.60
C SER A 193 7.26 8.04 10.16
N TYR A 194 6.09 7.80 9.58
CA TYR A 194 5.12 6.81 10.02
C TYR A 194 4.26 6.29 8.85
N PHE A 195 3.62 5.13 9.06
CA PHE A 195 2.61 4.64 8.13
C PHE A 195 1.30 5.40 8.30
N THR A 196 0.68 5.69 7.19
CA THR A 196 -0.63 6.33 7.11
C THR A 196 -1.53 5.61 6.12
N TYR A 197 -2.79 5.94 6.17
CA TYR A 197 -3.81 5.30 5.38
C TYR A 197 -4.81 6.29 4.80
N TYR A 198 -5.33 5.95 3.64
CA TYR A 198 -6.40 6.68 2.96
C TYR A 198 -7.53 5.74 2.58
N ASN A 199 -8.76 6.21 2.81
CA ASN A 199 -9.96 5.58 2.28
C ASN A 199 -10.30 6.22 0.94
N GLY A 200 -10.47 5.43 -0.12
CA GLY A 200 -10.77 5.93 -1.46
C GLY A 200 -12.02 6.82 -1.53
N GLY A 201 -12.97 6.68 -0.62
CA GLY A 201 -14.14 7.54 -0.53
C GLY A 201 -13.92 8.90 0.17
N VAL A 202 -12.85 9.05 0.97
CA VAL A 202 -12.55 10.30 1.72
C VAL A 202 -11.77 11.29 0.88
N LEU A 203 -11.08 10.83 -0.15
CA LEU A 203 -10.21 11.66 -0.98
C LEU A 203 -10.95 12.71 -1.80
N GLN A 204 -12.25 12.57 -2.01
CA GLN A 204 -13.08 13.64 -2.61
C GLN A 204 -13.10 14.94 -1.80
N ALA A 205 -12.74 14.89 -0.52
CA ALA A 205 -12.68 16.09 0.34
C ALA A 205 -11.33 16.81 0.27
N MET A 206 -10.32 16.24 -0.39
CA MET A 206 -8.95 16.76 -0.42
C MET A 206 -8.60 17.55 -1.70
N GLU A 207 -9.58 17.98 -2.47
CA GLU A 207 -9.44 18.65 -3.78
C GLU A 207 -8.55 19.91 -3.82
N ASN A 208 -8.00 20.37 -2.70
CA ASN A 208 -7.22 21.61 -2.64
C ASN A 208 -5.76 21.45 -2.21
N VAL A 209 -5.23 20.24 -2.10
CA VAL A 209 -3.84 20.04 -1.65
C VAL A 209 -2.91 19.96 -2.85
N LYS A 210 -2.28 21.09 -3.20
CA LYS A 210 -1.20 21.12 -4.19
C LYS A 210 0.07 20.51 -3.59
N GLY A 211 0.50 19.39 -4.15
CA GLY A 211 1.70 18.67 -3.72
C GLY A 211 1.42 17.63 -2.63
N CYS A 212 2.45 16.86 -2.27
CA CYS A 212 2.37 15.97 -1.11
C CYS A 212 2.23 16.86 0.14
N PRO A 213 1.12 16.79 0.88
CA PRO A 213 0.97 17.65 2.04
C PRO A 213 1.95 17.23 3.12
N PRO A 214 2.45 18.18 3.92
CA PRO A 214 3.18 17.81 5.14
C PRO A 214 2.29 16.94 6.03
N ALA A 215 2.90 16.03 6.77
CA ALA A 215 2.22 15.05 7.61
C ALA A 215 1.09 15.67 8.49
N GLU A 216 1.30 16.88 9.00
CA GLU A 216 0.31 17.63 9.77
C GLU A 216 -0.96 18.00 8.97
N ALA A 217 -0.83 18.32 7.69
CA ALA A 217 -1.98 18.63 6.84
C ALA A 217 -2.80 17.38 6.53
N LEU A 218 -2.12 16.24 6.41
CA LEU A 218 -2.74 14.92 6.26
C LEU A 218 -3.50 14.53 7.54
N LEU A 219 -2.88 14.66 8.70
CA LEU A 219 -3.52 14.39 10.00
C LEU A 219 -4.76 15.26 10.23
N ASN A 220 -4.75 16.51 9.79
CA ASN A 220 -5.89 17.41 9.91
C ASN A 220 -7.02 17.11 8.91
N SER A 221 -6.76 16.42 7.81
CA SER A 221 -7.77 16.00 6.84
C SER A 221 -8.40 14.65 7.18
N ILE A 222 -7.75 13.86 8.00
CA ILE A 222 -8.31 12.64 8.58
C ILE A 222 -9.34 13.06 9.64
N THR A 223 -10.52 12.46 9.64
CA THR A 223 -11.62 12.86 10.53
C THR A 223 -11.19 12.99 11.99
N PRO A 224 -11.82 13.89 12.80
CA PRO A 224 -11.45 14.11 14.20
C PRO A 224 -11.43 12.86 15.08
N GLU A 225 -12.11 11.80 14.66
CA GLU A 225 -12.14 10.51 15.34
C GLU A 225 -10.83 9.73 15.16
N ILE A 226 -10.24 9.79 13.96
CA ILE A 226 -8.93 9.21 13.67
C ILE A 226 -7.83 9.99 14.38
N HIS A 227 -7.95 11.30 14.45
CA HIS A 227 -7.01 12.16 15.20
C HIS A 227 -6.94 11.81 16.68
N LYS A 228 -8.02 11.33 17.28
CA LYS A 228 -8.05 10.88 18.69
C LYS A 228 -7.34 9.54 18.90
N SER A 229 -7.35 8.66 17.91
CA SER A 229 -6.65 7.37 18.00
C SER A 229 -5.15 7.46 17.74
N LEU A 230 -4.72 8.48 16.98
CA LEU A 230 -3.31 8.73 16.67
C LEU A 230 -2.59 9.62 17.71
N ASN A 231 -3.32 10.29 18.60
CA ASN A 231 -2.72 10.99 19.73
C ASN A 231 -2.21 9.97 20.76
N PHE A 232 -1.03 9.43 20.48
CA PHE A 232 -0.22 8.79 21.52
C PHE A 232 -0.06 9.78 22.66
N LYS A 233 -0.55 9.43 23.82
CA LYS A 233 -0.28 10.15 25.04
C LYS A 233 1.23 10.15 25.24
N ASN A 234 1.84 11.30 25.09
CA ASN A 234 3.07 11.61 25.77
C ASN A 234 2.73 11.71 27.26
N ASP A 235 2.88 10.63 27.99
CA ASP A 235 2.96 10.55 29.45
C ASP A 235 4.21 9.73 29.80
#